data_7339b0bfb410d961edfec569fec3bf3c
#
_entry.id   7339b0bfb410d961edfec569fec3bf3c
#
_cell.length_a   1.000
_cell.length_b   1.000
_cell.length_c   1.000
_cell.angle_alpha   90.00
_cell.angle_beta   90.00
_cell.angle_gamma   90.00
#
_symmetry.space_group_name_H-M   'P 1'
#
loop_
_entity.id
_entity.type
_entity.pdbx_description
1 polymer ?
#
loop_
_entity_poly.entity_id
_entity_poly.type
_entity_poly.pdbx_seq_one_letter_code
_entity_poly.pdbx_strand_id
1 'polypeptide(L)'
;MFVNLTAGALFYASGKVVHGFGRGSKQLGIPTANLEESIVSKIPDSTKNGIYFGWAKLSNTPVYKMVMSIGWNPYFKNIKRSVEVHILHRFEENFYGDTIKVIAVKYFRPEYDFPSIGDLIKQIHTDISEANLFLNKSEALLWSKHDLFNEKDR
;
A
#
# COMPACT_ATOMS: atom_id res chain seq x y z
N MET A 1 7.92 -9.78 6.70
CA MET A 1 8.51 -10.53 5.56
C MET A 1 8.48 -9.65 4.31
N PHE A 2 9.54 -9.70 3.54
CA PHE A 2 9.60 -9.04 2.21
C PHE A 2 10.15 -10.04 1.20
N VAL A 3 9.47 -10.16 0.06
CA VAL A 3 9.86 -11.10 -1.00
C VAL A 3 9.71 -10.41 -2.36
N ASN A 4 10.79 -10.35 -3.15
CA ASN A 4 10.67 -9.93 -4.54
C ASN A 4 9.91 -11.00 -5.32
N LEU A 5 9.01 -10.55 -6.19
CA LEU A 5 8.23 -11.42 -7.07
C LEU A 5 8.70 -11.25 -8.51
N THR A 6 8.29 -12.17 -9.36
CA THR A 6 8.60 -12.17 -10.79
C THR A 6 7.34 -12.48 -11.60
N ALA A 7 7.43 -12.36 -12.93
CA ALA A 7 6.37 -12.77 -13.83
C ALA A 7 5.03 -12.03 -13.68
N GLY A 8 5.08 -10.71 -13.45
CA GLY A 8 3.87 -9.88 -13.51
C GLY A 8 3.52 -9.14 -12.23
N ALA A 9 4.28 -9.32 -11.16
CA ALA A 9 4.18 -8.52 -9.95
C ALA A 9 5.57 -8.10 -9.47
N LEU A 10 5.62 -7.19 -8.50
CA LEU A 10 6.86 -6.58 -8.05
C LEU A 10 7.37 -7.20 -6.75
N PHE A 11 6.57 -7.14 -5.70
CA PHE A 11 6.97 -7.71 -4.41
C PHE A 11 5.77 -8.02 -3.51
N TYR A 12 6.04 -8.84 -2.52
CA TYR A 12 5.16 -9.14 -1.40
C TYR A 12 5.78 -8.60 -0.12
N ALA A 13 4.95 -8.02 0.75
CA ALA A 13 5.38 -7.63 2.08
C ALA A 13 4.29 -7.94 3.11
N SER A 14 4.71 -8.29 4.31
CA SER A 14 3.79 -8.48 5.43
C SER A 14 4.39 -7.97 6.72
N GLY A 15 3.54 -7.44 7.58
CA GLY A 15 3.94 -6.93 8.87
C GLY A 15 2.77 -6.35 9.62
N LYS A 16 3.05 -5.73 10.76
CA LYS A 16 2.01 -5.12 11.57
C LYS A 16 1.65 -3.73 11.05
N VAL A 17 0.37 -3.40 11.19
CA VAL A 17 -0.14 -2.06 10.92
C VAL A 17 0.13 -1.18 12.12
N VAL A 18 0.73 -0.02 11.88
CA VAL A 18 1.00 0.97 12.91
C VAL A 18 0.31 2.29 12.57
N HIS A 19 0.24 3.21 13.52
CA HIS A 19 -0.31 4.54 13.28
C HIS A 19 0.52 5.29 12.25
N GLY A 20 -0.15 5.92 11.29
CA GLY A 20 0.48 6.72 10.26
C GLY A 20 0.46 8.22 10.59
N PHE A 21 0.92 8.99 9.62
CA PHE A 21 1.01 10.45 9.76
C PHE A 21 -0.29 11.17 9.39
N GLY A 22 -1.33 10.44 8.97
CA GLY A 22 -2.68 10.96 8.77
C GLY A 22 -2.83 11.95 7.64
N ARG A 23 -2.04 11.83 6.58
CA ARG A 23 -2.08 12.78 5.46
C ARG A 23 -3.18 12.43 4.47
N GLY A 24 -4.08 13.37 4.21
CA GLY A 24 -5.05 13.34 3.11
C GLY A 24 -6.14 12.26 3.18
N SER A 25 -5.79 11.03 3.53
CA SER A 25 -6.71 9.90 3.49
C SER A 25 -7.87 9.99 4.47
N LYS A 26 -7.69 10.64 5.62
CA LYS A 26 -8.79 10.86 6.58
C LYS A 26 -9.94 11.66 5.97
N GLN A 27 -9.63 12.62 5.12
CA GLN A 27 -10.64 13.48 4.49
C GLN A 27 -11.45 12.72 3.45
N LEU A 28 -10.92 11.60 2.96
CA LEU A 28 -11.60 10.75 1.99
C LEU A 28 -12.43 9.63 2.65
N GLY A 29 -12.27 9.44 3.96
CA GLY A 29 -12.89 8.31 4.65
C GLY A 29 -12.32 6.95 4.24
N ILE A 30 -11.12 6.94 3.67
CA ILE A 30 -10.44 5.71 3.22
C ILE A 30 -9.47 5.28 4.31
N PRO A 31 -9.54 4.02 4.76
CA PRO A 31 -8.62 3.53 5.77
C PRO A 31 -7.19 3.52 5.27
N THR A 32 -6.28 3.99 6.13
CA THR A 32 -4.85 4.04 5.84
C THR A 32 -4.11 3.17 6.82
N ALA A 33 -3.23 2.31 6.30
CA ALA A 33 -2.37 1.45 7.09
C ALA A 33 -0.91 1.81 6.83
N ASN A 34 -0.15 2.08 7.89
CA ASN A 34 1.30 2.20 7.78
C ASN A 34 1.94 0.88 8.19
N LEU A 35 2.95 0.46 7.44
CA LEU A 35 3.74 -0.72 7.79
C LEU A 35 4.77 -0.37 8.86
N GLU A 36 5.00 -1.31 9.78
CA GLU A 36 6.01 -1.15 10.83
C GLU A 36 7.42 -1.00 10.24
N GLU A 37 8.27 -0.29 10.97
CA GLU A 37 9.62 0.04 10.50
C GLU A 37 10.46 -1.20 10.19
N SER A 38 10.30 -2.27 10.95
CA SER A 38 11.04 -3.52 10.73
C SER A 38 10.81 -4.12 9.34
N ILE A 39 9.64 -3.87 8.74
CA ILE A 39 9.34 -4.33 7.37
C ILE A 39 9.83 -3.30 6.36
N VAL A 40 9.60 -2.03 6.62
CA VAL A 40 10.03 -0.96 5.72
C VAL A 40 11.55 -0.99 5.50
N SER A 41 12.31 -1.29 6.55
CA SER A 41 13.78 -1.38 6.45
C SER A 41 14.27 -2.53 5.57
N LYS A 42 13.43 -3.53 5.31
CA LYS A 42 13.76 -4.66 4.42
C LYS A 42 13.51 -4.36 2.95
N ILE A 43 12.85 -3.26 2.63
CA ILE A 43 12.61 -2.86 1.25
C ILE A 43 13.94 -2.44 0.62
N PRO A 44 14.35 -3.06 -0.50
CA PRO A 44 15.63 -2.70 -1.13
C PRO A 44 15.69 -1.23 -1.53
N ASP A 45 16.88 -0.64 -1.47
CA ASP A 45 17.10 0.74 -1.91
C ASP A 45 16.74 0.93 -3.39
N SER A 46 16.83 -0.13 -4.18
CA SER A 46 16.46 -0.12 -5.60
C SER A 46 14.95 0.00 -5.84
N THR A 47 14.12 -0.26 -4.82
CA THR A 47 12.68 -0.08 -4.93
C THR A 47 12.36 1.41 -4.92
N LYS A 48 11.70 1.89 -5.98
CA LYS A 48 11.43 3.32 -6.15
C LYS A 48 10.41 3.84 -5.16
N ASN A 49 10.61 5.06 -4.71
CA ASN A 49 9.56 5.82 -4.05
C ASN A 49 8.46 6.18 -5.07
N GLY A 50 7.23 6.16 -4.64
CA GLY A 50 6.11 6.50 -5.49
C GLY A 50 4.85 5.75 -5.12
N ILE A 51 3.94 5.69 -6.07
CA ILE A 51 2.61 5.11 -5.90
C ILE A 51 2.54 3.78 -6.65
N TYR A 52 2.02 2.77 -5.94
CA TYR A 52 1.90 1.40 -6.44
C TYR A 52 0.45 0.95 -6.34
N PHE A 53 0.05 0.09 -7.28
CA PHE A 53 -1.25 -0.60 -7.25
C PHE A 53 -1.04 -2.05 -6.91
N GLY A 54 -1.97 -2.62 -6.15
CA GLY A 54 -1.89 -4.03 -5.82
C GLY A 54 -3.05 -4.51 -4.95
N TRP A 55 -2.78 -5.55 -4.19
CA TRP A 55 -3.75 -6.26 -3.37
C TRP A 55 -3.29 -6.28 -1.92
N ALA A 56 -4.24 -6.18 -1.00
CA ALA A 56 -3.97 -6.18 0.43
C ALA A 56 -4.98 -7.04 1.19
N LYS A 57 -4.51 -7.67 2.26
CA LYS A 57 -5.36 -8.48 3.14
C LYS A 57 -4.96 -8.22 4.59
N LEU A 58 -5.93 -7.96 5.44
CA LEU A 58 -5.77 -7.96 6.89
C LEU A 58 -6.04 -9.37 7.44
N SER A 59 -5.72 -9.61 8.73
CA SER A 59 -5.74 -10.94 9.34
C SER A 59 -7.01 -11.74 9.10
N ASN A 60 -8.17 -11.11 9.15
CA ASN A 60 -9.47 -11.80 9.07
C ASN A 60 -10.36 -11.24 7.96
N THR A 61 -9.78 -10.74 6.88
CA THR A 61 -10.54 -10.15 5.78
C THR A 61 -10.28 -10.89 4.47
N PRO A 62 -11.15 -10.68 3.47
CA PRO A 62 -10.80 -11.01 2.10
C PRO A 62 -9.62 -10.17 1.61
N VAL A 63 -9.17 -10.47 0.39
CA VAL A 63 -8.18 -9.66 -0.31
C VAL A 63 -8.89 -8.49 -0.99
N TYR A 64 -8.40 -7.29 -0.76
CA TYR A 64 -8.95 -6.05 -1.34
C TYR A 64 -7.94 -5.37 -2.25
N LYS A 65 -8.43 -4.57 -3.17
CA LYS A 65 -7.60 -3.66 -3.95
C LYS A 65 -6.95 -2.63 -3.02
N MET A 66 -5.75 -2.19 -3.37
CA MET A 66 -5.03 -1.15 -2.62
C MET A 66 -4.30 -0.18 -3.53
N VAL A 67 -4.05 1.00 -2.99
CA VAL A 67 -3.06 1.96 -3.49
C VAL A 67 -2.02 2.12 -2.38
N MET A 68 -0.75 1.94 -2.71
CA MET A 68 0.34 2.01 -1.74
C MET A 68 1.30 3.14 -2.09
N SER A 69 1.74 3.86 -1.07
CA SER A 69 2.72 4.93 -1.20
C SER A 69 4.01 4.54 -0.48
N ILE A 70 5.13 4.61 -1.18
CA ILE A 70 6.47 4.50 -0.58
C ILE A 70 7.13 5.86 -0.70
N GLY A 71 7.56 6.42 0.41
CA GLY A 71 8.17 7.74 0.43
C GLY A 71 9.11 7.94 1.60
N TRP A 72 9.75 9.09 1.63
CA TRP A 72 10.60 9.45 2.76
C TRP A 72 9.74 9.76 3.97
N ASN A 73 10.14 9.20 5.11
CA ASN A 73 9.51 9.52 6.38
C ASN A 73 9.68 11.03 6.64
N PRO A 74 8.60 11.76 7.00
CA PRO A 74 8.66 13.22 7.19
C PRO A 74 9.69 13.68 8.20
N TYR A 75 10.01 12.86 9.19
CA TYR A 75 10.97 13.19 10.25
C TYR A 75 12.40 12.74 9.94
N PHE A 76 12.58 11.85 8.97
CA PHE A 76 13.86 11.23 8.63
C PHE A 76 14.09 11.24 7.12
N LYS A 77 13.93 12.41 6.48
CA LYS A 77 14.08 12.55 5.01
C LYS A 77 15.43 12.03 4.55
N ASN A 78 15.41 11.28 3.43
CA ASN A 78 16.59 10.69 2.78
C ASN A 78 17.34 9.66 3.64
N ILE A 79 16.81 9.29 4.81
CA ILE A 79 17.40 8.27 5.70
C ILE A 79 16.45 7.09 5.87
N LYS A 80 15.19 7.36 6.20
CA LYS A 80 14.18 6.33 6.41
C LYS A 80 12.96 6.57 5.54
N ARG A 81 12.42 5.49 5.00
CA ARG A 81 11.18 5.52 4.23
C ARG A 81 9.99 5.15 5.10
N SER A 82 8.81 5.48 4.63
CA SER A 82 7.55 5.02 5.19
C SER A 82 6.72 4.38 4.08
N VAL A 83 5.86 3.44 4.45
CA VAL A 83 4.94 2.79 3.53
C VAL A 83 3.54 2.94 4.06
N GLU A 84 2.68 3.54 3.26
CA GLU A 84 1.28 3.76 3.60
C GLU A 84 0.41 3.04 2.59
N VAL A 85 -0.53 2.23 3.08
CA VAL A 85 -1.43 1.42 2.26
C VAL A 85 -2.85 1.96 2.41
N HIS A 86 -3.44 2.37 1.30
CA HIS A 86 -4.86 2.72 1.21
C HIS A 86 -5.61 1.49 0.73
N ILE A 87 -6.34 0.83 1.63
CA ILE A 87 -7.17 -0.31 1.26
C ILE A 87 -8.49 0.23 0.71
N LEU A 88 -8.85 -0.17 -0.50
CA LEU A 88 -10.06 0.34 -1.19
C LEU A 88 -11.31 -0.38 -0.70
N HIS A 89 -11.56 -0.31 0.59
CA HIS A 89 -12.69 -0.89 1.28
C HIS A 89 -13.00 -0.06 2.53
N ARG A 90 -14.26 0.09 2.86
CA ARG A 90 -14.67 0.81 4.07
C ARG A 90 -14.70 -0.15 5.25
N PHE A 91 -13.97 0.15 6.32
CA PHE A 91 -13.95 -0.60 7.57
C PHE A 91 -14.74 0.15 8.64
N GLU A 92 -15.45 -0.59 9.49
CA GLU A 92 -16.21 0.00 10.61
C GLU A 92 -15.31 0.27 11.82
N GLU A 93 -14.26 -0.54 12.00
CA GLU A 93 -13.31 -0.43 13.10
C GLU A 93 -11.91 -0.18 12.58
N ASN A 94 -11.05 0.37 13.44
CA ASN A 94 -9.64 0.50 13.09
C ASN A 94 -8.97 -0.88 13.11
N PHE A 95 -7.84 -0.99 12.42
CA PHE A 95 -7.11 -2.24 12.27
C PHE A 95 -5.63 -2.12 12.71
N TYR A 96 -5.31 -1.14 13.56
CA TYR A 96 -3.95 -1.01 14.09
C TYR A 96 -3.60 -2.22 14.94
N GLY A 97 -2.37 -2.71 14.78
CA GLY A 97 -1.91 -3.93 15.43
C GLY A 97 -2.23 -5.21 14.67
N ASP A 98 -3.12 -5.15 13.67
CA ASP A 98 -3.37 -6.29 12.80
C ASP A 98 -2.17 -6.55 11.89
N THR A 99 -2.05 -7.79 11.41
CA THR A 99 -1.12 -8.12 10.36
C THR A 99 -1.73 -7.77 9.01
N ILE A 100 -0.95 -7.09 8.18
CA ILE A 100 -1.32 -6.80 6.79
C ILE A 100 -0.38 -7.54 5.85
N LYS A 101 -0.95 -8.07 4.78
CA LYS A 101 -0.20 -8.69 3.67
C LYS A 101 -0.52 -7.92 2.42
N VAL A 102 0.52 -7.54 1.67
CA VAL A 102 0.35 -6.78 0.43
C VAL A 102 1.15 -7.41 -0.70
N ILE A 103 0.60 -7.34 -1.91
CA ILE A 103 1.34 -7.63 -3.15
C ILE A 103 1.26 -6.37 -4.01
N ALA A 104 2.42 -5.76 -4.27
CA ALA A 104 2.54 -4.66 -5.20
C ALA A 104 2.65 -5.24 -6.61
N VAL A 105 1.69 -4.91 -7.47
CA VAL A 105 1.63 -5.44 -8.83
C VAL A 105 2.22 -4.47 -9.83
N LYS A 106 1.95 -3.18 -9.67
CA LYS A 106 2.36 -2.15 -10.64
C LYS A 106 2.87 -0.90 -9.95
N TYR A 107 4.00 -0.38 -10.44
CA TYR A 107 4.45 0.99 -10.15
C TYR A 107 3.68 1.95 -11.05
N PHE A 108 2.92 2.86 -10.46
CA PHE A 108 2.04 3.76 -11.21
C PHE A 108 2.70 5.11 -11.53
N ARG A 109 3.25 5.78 -10.52
CA ARG A 109 3.83 7.11 -10.70
C ARG A 109 4.80 7.46 -9.56
N PRO A 110 5.71 8.44 -9.80
CA PRO A 110 6.54 8.95 -8.71
C PRO A 110 5.70 9.78 -7.72
N GLU A 111 6.31 10.16 -6.61
CA GLU A 111 5.72 11.10 -5.68
C GLU A 111 5.67 12.50 -6.30
N TYR A 112 4.62 13.25 -5.96
CA TYR A 112 4.45 14.64 -6.34
C TYR A 112 4.31 15.50 -5.09
N ASP A 113 4.82 16.72 -5.15
CA ASP A 113 4.50 17.76 -4.18
C ASP A 113 3.23 18.48 -4.62
N PHE A 114 2.36 18.80 -3.66
CA PHE A 114 1.08 19.44 -3.96
C PHE A 114 1.03 20.81 -3.30
N PRO A 115 0.62 21.85 -4.04
CA PRO A 115 0.53 23.21 -3.50
C PRO A 115 -0.59 23.38 -2.48
N SER A 116 -1.58 22.49 -2.49
CA SER A 116 -2.69 22.53 -1.54
C SER A 116 -3.17 21.12 -1.21
N ILE A 117 -3.91 21.02 -0.09
CA ILE A 117 -4.53 19.76 0.29
C ILE A 117 -5.61 19.33 -0.71
N GLY A 118 -6.27 20.30 -1.35
CA GLY A 118 -7.25 20.03 -2.39
C GLY A 118 -6.64 19.35 -3.60
N ASP A 119 -5.45 19.77 -4.02
CA ASP A 119 -4.74 19.15 -5.13
C ASP A 119 -4.28 17.73 -4.77
N LEU A 120 -3.84 17.52 -3.53
CA LEU A 120 -3.50 16.18 -3.02
C LEU A 120 -4.72 15.26 -3.09
N ILE A 121 -5.88 15.72 -2.62
CA ILE A 121 -7.11 14.93 -2.63
C ILE A 121 -7.53 14.57 -4.06
N LYS A 122 -7.44 15.50 -5.01
CA LYS A 122 -7.73 15.22 -6.42
C LYS A 122 -6.84 14.13 -6.97
N GLN A 123 -5.54 14.18 -6.67
CA GLN A 123 -4.61 13.17 -7.14
C GLN A 123 -4.90 11.80 -6.51
N ILE A 124 -5.26 11.76 -5.24
CA ILE A 124 -5.63 10.51 -4.56
C ILE A 124 -6.87 9.90 -5.24
N HIS A 125 -7.87 10.70 -5.59
CA HIS A 125 -9.05 10.21 -6.33
C HIS A 125 -8.66 9.65 -7.69
N THR A 126 -7.76 10.31 -8.40
CA THR A 126 -7.24 9.83 -9.70
C THR A 126 -6.52 8.50 -9.52
N ASP A 127 -5.64 8.40 -8.52
CA ASP A 127 -4.91 7.16 -8.22
C ASP A 127 -5.87 6.00 -7.95
N ILE A 128 -6.92 6.23 -7.17
CA ILE A 128 -7.93 5.21 -6.86
C ILE A 128 -8.68 4.78 -8.11
N SER A 129 -9.09 5.72 -8.97
CA SER A 129 -9.78 5.41 -10.21
C SER A 129 -8.91 4.57 -11.14
N GLU A 130 -7.65 4.96 -11.30
CA GLU A 130 -6.68 4.22 -12.13
C GLU A 130 -6.38 2.83 -11.55
N ALA A 131 -6.28 2.71 -10.23
CA ALA A 131 -6.08 1.44 -9.55
C ALA A 131 -7.25 0.50 -9.82
N ASN A 132 -8.49 0.99 -9.69
CA ASN A 132 -9.67 0.20 -9.96
C ASN A 132 -9.71 -0.33 -11.40
N LEU A 133 -9.34 0.49 -12.37
CA LEU A 133 -9.29 0.07 -13.76
C LEU A 133 -8.20 -0.98 -14.00
N PHE A 134 -6.99 -0.73 -13.51
CA PHE A 134 -5.87 -1.64 -13.71
C PHE A 134 -6.09 -2.98 -13.03
N LEU A 135 -6.54 -2.98 -11.78
CA LEU A 135 -6.66 -4.19 -10.97
C LEU A 135 -7.83 -5.10 -11.39
N ASN A 136 -8.73 -4.62 -12.24
CA ASN A 136 -9.77 -5.45 -12.85
C ASN A 136 -9.28 -6.22 -14.07
N LYS A 137 -8.11 -5.90 -14.60
CA LYS A 137 -7.53 -6.64 -15.74
C LYS A 137 -7.12 -8.05 -15.29
N SER A 138 -7.28 -9.03 -16.18
CA SER A 138 -6.96 -10.44 -15.86
C SER A 138 -5.54 -10.65 -15.40
N GLU A 139 -4.58 -9.95 -15.98
CA GLU A 139 -3.15 -10.00 -15.64
C GLU A 139 -2.85 -9.53 -14.21
N ALA A 140 -3.66 -8.59 -13.71
CA ALA A 140 -3.52 -8.09 -12.34
C ALA A 140 -4.35 -8.90 -11.35
N LEU A 141 -5.57 -9.29 -11.76
CA LEU A 141 -6.54 -9.95 -10.92
C LEU A 141 -6.06 -11.30 -10.40
N LEU A 142 -5.26 -12.03 -11.18
CA LEU A 142 -4.73 -13.33 -10.76
C LEU A 142 -3.88 -13.23 -9.48
N TRP A 143 -3.24 -12.09 -9.24
CA TRP A 143 -2.42 -11.90 -8.04
C TRP A 143 -3.22 -11.76 -6.76
N SER A 144 -4.52 -11.45 -6.85
CA SER A 144 -5.41 -11.43 -5.69
C SER A 144 -5.59 -12.81 -5.05
N LYS A 145 -5.27 -13.87 -5.79
CA LYS A 145 -5.41 -15.26 -5.35
C LYS A 145 -4.07 -15.92 -5.02
N HIS A 146 -3.01 -15.14 -4.90
CA HIS A 146 -1.68 -15.69 -4.64
C HIS A 146 -1.62 -16.40 -3.29
N ASP A 147 -0.89 -17.51 -3.23
CA ASP A 147 -0.82 -18.36 -2.04
C ASP A 147 -0.27 -17.65 -0.80
N LEU A 148 0.59 -16.64 -0.97
CA LEU A 148 1.13 -15.88 0.16
C LEU A 148 0.05 -15.21 1.02
N PHE A 149 -1.11 -14.90 0.44
CA PHE A 149 -2.23 -14.36 1.21
C PHE A 149 -2.87 -15.39 2.15
N ASN A 150 -2.68 -16.67 1.86
CA ASN A 150 -3.27 -17.76 2.63
C ASN A 150 -2.31 -18.38 3.65
N GLU A 151 -1.05 -17.93 3.70
CA GLU A 151 -0.12 -18.39 4.71
C GLU A 151 -0.53 -17.89 6.09
N LYS A 152 -0.30 -18.72 7.10
CA LYS A 152 -0.60 -18.34 8.48
C LYS A 152 0.34 -17.23 8.93
N ASP A 153 -0.19 -16.30 9.69
CA ASP A 153 0.60 -15.26 10.34
C ASP A 153 1.55 -15.91 11.35
N ARG A 154 2.77 -15.41 11.38
CA ARG A 154 3.79 -15.87 12.31
C ARG A 154 3.94 -14.93 13.48
#